data_f78bbfeb1b82cf5a8b7886e99da999ab
#
_entry.id   f78bbfeb1b82cf5a8b7886e99da999ab
#
_cell.length_a   1.000
_cell.length_b   1.000
_cell.length_c   1.000
_cell.angle_alpha   90.00
_cell.angle_beta   90.00
_cell.angle_gamma   90.00
#
_symmetry.space_group_name_H-M   'P 1'
#
loop_
_entity.id
_entity.type
_entity.pdbx_description
1 polymer ?
#
loop_
_entity_poly.entity_id
_entity_poly.type
_entity_poly.pdbx_seq_one_letter_code
_entity_poly.pdbx_strand_id
1 'polypeptide(L)'
;MARELELITGLVELDRTSLRERALEMLRKAVTSREIEPGSRLVETELSAAMGISRGTLREALRQLEYEGLIEVGERGRLTARSLTDAELADMFTVRAALEGLAAASISTRPDRDLLLAQLQTALEALGTTDGAISDLVENDLNFHRLLCNLTGNATLVRAWETLTGPIRVALLFAGPVAARTNMPAARHQHLLDAIGSGDPVIARNAVDTHMREAARTLLAHGKQ
;
A
#
# COMPACT_ATOMS: atom_id res chain seq x y z
N MET A 1 -41.21 12.53 -29.33
CA MET A 1 -40.06 12.77 -28.46
C MET A 1 -40.31 12.49 -26.96
N ALA A 2 -41.57 12.56 -26.46
CA ALA A 2 -41.84 12.33 -25.02
C ALA A 2 -41.98 10.82 -24.63
N ARG A 3 -42.13 9.91 -25.58
CA ARG A 3 -42.36 8.47 -25.32
C ARG A 3 -41.11 7.61 -25.23
N GLU A 4 -39.95 8.13 -25.64
CA GLU A 4 -38.67 7.42 -25.55
C GLU A 4 -37.95 7.57 -24.19
N LEU A 5 -38.32 8.59 -23.41
CA LEU A 5 -37.75 8.83 -22.08
C LEU A 5 -38.39 7.99 -20.95
N GLU A 6 -39.62 7.51 -21.14
CA GLU A 6 -40.30 6.66 -20.14
C GLU A 6 -39.79 5.22 -20.11
N LEU A 7 -39.11 4.77 -21.15
CA LEU A 7 -38.48 3.41 -21.19
C LEU A 7 -37.17 3.32 -20.39
N ILE A 8 -36.59 4.43 -19.99
CA ILE A 8 -35.30 4.47 -19.26
C ILE A 8 -35.49 4.46 -17.74
N THR A 9 -36.67 4.83 -17.24
CA THR A 9 -36.97 4.87 -15.80
C THR A 9 -37.18 3.52 -15.12
N GLY A 10 -37.15 2.42 -15.88
CA GLY A 10 -37.27 1.04 -15.36
C GLY A 10 -35.97 0.25 -15.35
N LEU A 11 -34.85 0.85 -15.78
CA LEU A 11 -33.55 0.19 -15.70
C LEU A 11 -33.02 0.36 -14.26
N VAL A 12 -33.23 -0.67 -13.45
CA VAL A 12 -32.49 -0.82 -12.17
C VAL A 12 -31.02 -0.90 -12.52
N GLU A 13 -30.23 -0.01 -11.93
CA GLU A 13 -28.78 -0.01 -12.04
C GLU A 13 -28.25 -1.40 -11.69
N LEU A 14 -27.82 -2.13 -12.70
CA LEU A 14 -27.22 -3.45 -12.50
C LEU A 14 -25.96 -3.21 -11.69
N ASP A 15 -25.87 -3.83 -10.53
CA ASP A 15 -24.73 -3.75 -9.62
C ASP A 15 -23.47 -4.39 -10.23
N ARG A 16 -22.94 -3.73 -11.27
CA ARG A 16 -21.67 -4.10 -11.91
C ARG A 16 -20.49 -3.89 -10.96
N THR A 17 -20.66 -3.06 -9.96
CA THR A 17 -19.66 -2.76 -8.94
C THR A 17 -19.36 -4.01 -8.14
N SER A 18 -20.35 -4.82 -7.79
CA SER A 18 -20.18 -6.01 -6.98
C SER A 18 -19.36 -7.12 -7.65
N LEU A 19 -19.52 -7.37 -8.96
CA LEU A 19 -18.76 -8.41 -9.67
C LEU A 19 -17.30 -8.02 -9.87
N ARG A 20 -17.03 -6.76 -10.20
CA ARG A 20 -15.67 -6.23 -10.31
C ARG A 20 -14.96 -6.28 -8.97
N GLU A 21 -15.60 -5.81 -7.91
CA GLU A 21 -15.03 -5.79 -6.56
C GLU A 21 -14.75 -7.21 -6.04
N ARG A 22 -15.67 -8.13 -6.27
CA ARG A 22 -15.47 -9.54 -5.92
C ARG A 22 -14.33 -10.17 -6.69
N ALA A 23 -14.22 -9.87 -7.99
CA ALA A 23 -13.13 -10.35 -8.83
C ALA A 23 -11.78 -9.78 -8.35
N LEU A 24 -11.74 -8.48 -8.05
CA LEU A 24 -10.56 -7.82 -7.52
C LEU A 24 -10.12 -8.45 -6.19
N GLU A 25 -11.06 -8.66 -5.26
CA GLU A 25 -10.76 -9.23 -3.96
C GLU A 25 -10.26 -10.68 -4.05
N MET A 26 -10.89 -11.51 -4.91
CA MET A 26 -10.45 -12.88 -5.16
C MET A 26 -9.03 -12.92 -5.74
N LEU A 27 -8.75 -12.09 -6.75
CA LEU A 27 -7.43 -12.02 -7.36
C LEU A 27 -6.38 -11.46 -6.39
N ARG A 28 -6.72 -10.42 -5.63
CA ARG A 28 -5.85 -9.86 -4.60
C ARG A 28 -5.49 -10.95 -3.58
N LYS A 29 -6.48 -11.68 -3.09
CA LYS A 29 -6.26 -12.79 -2.18
C LYS A 29 -5.38 -13.87 -2.80
N ALA A 30 -5.67 -14.31 -4.02
CA ALA A 30 -4.90 -15.35 -4.70
C ALA A 30 -3.42 -14.95 -4.92
N VAL A 31 -3.16 -13.68 -5.24
CA VAL A 31 -1.79 -13.15 -5.37
C VAL A 31 -1.12 -13.06 -4.00
N THR A 32 -1.79 -12.55 -2.97
CA THR A 32 -1.18 -12.33 -1.65
C THR A 32 -1.03 -13.60 -0.83
N SER A 33 -1.89 -14.61 -1.04
CA SER A 33 -1.76 -15.94 -0.42
C SER A 33 -0.78 -16.86 -1.17
N ARG A 34 -0.20 -16.38 -2.28
CA ARG A 34 0.68 -17.17 -3.17
C ARG A 34 -0.01 -18.36 -3.85
N GLU A 35 -1.34 -18.41 -3.90
CA GLU A 35 -2.07 -19.30 -4.81
C GLU A 35 -1.71 -18.99 -6.28
N ILE A 36 -1.49 -17.71 -6.57
CA ILE A 36 -0.82 -17.22 -7.78
C ILE A 36 0.62 -16.91 -7.38
N GLU A 37 1.56 -17.74 -7.79
CA GLU A 37 2.96 -17.57 -7.41
C GLU A 37 3.56 -16.28 -7.98
N PRO A 38 4.45 -15.60 -7.22
CA PRO A 38 5.19 -14.45 -7.72
C PRO A 38 5.92 -14.77 -9.02
N GLY A 39 5.82 -13.87 -10.00
CA GLY A 39 6.40 -14.06 -11.34
C GLY A 39 5.54 -14.90 -12.29
N SER A 40 4.47 -15.53 -11.83
CA SER A 40 3.60 -16.33 -12.70
C SER A 40 2.79 -15.45 -13.65
N ARG A 41 2.54 -15.98 -14.85
CA ARG A 41 1.79 -15.29 -15.89
C ARG A 41 0.29 -15.33 -15.60
N LEU A 42 -0.36 -14.16 -15.72
CA LEU A 42 -1.81 -14.02 -15.65
C LEU A 42 -2.41 -14.00 -17.06
N VAL A 43 -3.19 -15.01 -17.40
CA VAL A 43 -3.81 -15.14 -18.73
C VAL A 43 -5.28 -14.72 -18.63
N GLU A 44 -5.62 -13.56 -19.20
CA GLU A 44 -6.97 -12.98 -19.12
C GLU A 44 -8.08 -13.94 -19.54
N THR A 45 -7.84 -14.75 -20.60
CA THR A 45 -8.84 -15.70 -21.10
C THR A 45 -9.11 -16.84 -20.12
N GLU A 46 -8.08 -17.32 -19.46
CA GLU A 46 -8.18 -18.41 -18.48
C GLU A 46 -8.84 -17.90 -17.20
N LEU A 47 -8.40 -16.74 -16.69
CA LEU A 47 -8.95 -16.13 -15.49
C LEU A 47 -10.43 -15.75 -15.67
N SER A 48 -10.80 -15.14 -16.82
CA SER A 48 -12.19 -14.78 -17.07
C SER A 48 -13.11 -16.00 -17.16
N ALA A 49 -12.63 -17.09 -17.77
CA ALA A 49 -13.35 -18.36 -17.83
C ALA A 49 -13.49 -19.01 -16.44
N ALA A 50 -12.39 -19.07 -15.67
CA ALA A 50 -12.40 -19.66 -14.33
C ALA A 50 -13.31 -18.91 -13.35
N MET A 51 -13.37 -17.57 -13.48
CA MET A 51 -14.20 -16.72 -12.61
C MET A 51 -15.63 -16.52 -13.13
N GLY A 52 -15.96 -17.00 -14.35
CA GLY A 52 -17.30 -16.84 -14.94
C GLY A 52 -17.69 -15.38 -15.19
N ILE A 53 -16.74 -14.49 -15.47
CA ILE A 53 -16.96 -13.06 -15.69
C ILE A 53 -16.54 -12.61 -17.08
N SER A 54 -17.04 -11.43 -17.51
CA SER A 54 -16.62 -10.86 -18.78
C SER A 54 -15.15 -10.44 -18.76
N ARG A 55 -14.48 -10.48 -19.91
CA ARG A 55 -13.10 -9.98 -20.05
C ARG A 55 -12.99 -8.50 -19.67
N GLY A 56 -14.05 -7.70 -19.92
CA GLY A 56 -14.09 -6.28 -19.53
C GLY A 56 -14.04 -6.10 -18.00
N THR A 57 -14.87 -6.85 -17.28
CA THR A 57 -14.90 -6.85 -15.81
C THR A 57 -13.55 -7.30 -15.23
N LEU A 58 -12.96 -8.36 -15.81
CA LEU A 58 -11.64 -8.85 -15.39
C LEU A 58 -10.55 -7.80 -15.62
N ARG A 59 -10.52 -7.15 -16.79
CA ARG A 59 -9.51 -6.11 -17.09
C ARG A 59 -9.57 -4.93 -16.14
N GLU A 60 -10.77 -4.51 -15.72
CA GLU A 60 -10.91 -3.46 -14.72
C GLU A 60 -10.33 -3.90 -13.36
N ALA A 61 -10.58 -5.13 -12.93
CA ALA A 61 -9.98 -5.69 -11.72
C ALA A 61 -8.44 -5.80 -11.84
N LEU A 62 -7.93 -6.27 -12.97
CA LEU A 62 -6.49 -6.37 -13.22
C LEU A 62 -5.80 -5.00 -13.28
N ARG A 63 -6.43 -3.97 -13.87
CA ARG A 63 -5.90 -2.60 -13.82
C ARG A 63 -5.79 -2.07 -12.39
N GLN A 64 -6.74 -2.41 -11.54
CA GLN A 64 -6.69 -2.03 -10.14
C GLN A 64 -5.55 -2.75 -9.42
N LEU A 65 -5.34 -4.05 -9.67
CA LEU A 65 -4.20 -4.80 -9.13
C LEU A 65 -2.84 -4.27 -9.64
N GLU A 66 -2.79 -3.83 -10.90
CA GLU A 66 -1.61 -3.16 -11.46
C GLU A 66 -1.34 -1.82 -10.75
N TYR A 67 -2.39 -1.02 -10.54
CA TYR A 67 -2.29 0.23 -9.77
C TYR A 67 -1.84 -0.02 -8.32
N GLU A 68 -2.32 -1.09 -7.71
CA GLU A 68 -1.89 -1.54 -6.38
C GLU A 68 -0.46 -2.12 -6.38
N GLY A 69 0.12 -2.36 -7.56
CA GLY A 69 1.45 -2.92 -7.73
C GLY A 69 1.55 -4.43 -7.47
N LEU A 70 0.41 -5.14 -7.35
CA LEU A 70 0.36 -6.59 -7.15
C LEU A 70 0.66 -7.38 -8.42
N ILE A 71 0.43 -6.78 -9.56
CA ILE A 71 0.79 -7.31 -10.88
C ILE A 71 1.55 -6.26 -11.69
N GLU A 72 2.27 -6.70 -12.67
CA GLU A 72 3.00 -5.83 -13.59
C GLU A 72 2.72 -6.20 -15.04
N VAL A 73 2.76 -5.19 -15.91
CA VAL A 73 2.70 -5.36 -17.36
C VAL A 73 4.11 -5.38 -17.90
N GLY A 74 4.57 -6.56 -18.25
CA GLY A 74 5.87 -6.74 -18.88
C GLY A 74 5.85 -6.47 -20.38
N GLU A 75 6.93 -6.85 -21.05
CA GLU A 75 7.06 -6.70 -22.49
C GLU A 75 5.91 -7.35 -23.26
N ARG A 76 5.42 -6.68 -24.29
CA ARG A 76 4.30 -7.11 -25.15
C ARG A 76 2.96 -7.22 -24.42
N GLY A 77 2.74 -6.46 -23.35
CA GLY A 77 1.47 -6.47 -22.60
C GLY A 77 1.25 -7.74 -21.78
N ARG A 78 2.30 -8.48 -21.45
CA ARG A 78 2.21 -9.69 -20.64
C ARG A 78 2.00 -9.31 -19.18
N LEU A 79 0.90 -9.77 -18.59
CA LEU A 79 0.60 -9.60 -17.17
C LEU A 79 1.29 -10.70 -16.36
N THR A 80 1.98 -10.30 -15.30
CA THR A 80 2.64 -11.21 -14.34
C THR A 80 2.35 -10.78 -12.90
N ALA A 81 2.20 -11.73 -12.00
CA ALA A 81 2.19 -11.45 -10.57
C ALA A 81 3.56 -10.88 -10.17
N ARG A 82 3.57 -9.76 -9.45
CA ARG A 82 4.84 -9.13 -9.09
C ARG A 82 5.62 -10.01 -8.12
N SER A 83 6.91 -10.09 -8.33
CA SER A 83 7.86 -10.68 -7.40
C SER A 83 8.85 -9.62 -6.96
N LEU A 84 9.26 -9.68 -5.70
CA LEU A 84 10.31 -8.83 -5.15
C LEU A 84 11.42 -9.71 -4.62
N THR A 85 12.63 -9.45 -5.05
CA THR A 85 13.81 -10.07 -4.47
C THR A 85 14.15 -9.46 -3.12
N ASP A 86 14.88 -10.18 -2.29
CA ASP A 86 15.37 -9.68 -0.99
C ASP A 86 16.21 -8.39 -1.17
N ALA A 87 16.98 -8.30 -2.26
CA ALA A 87 17.78 -7.13 -2.59
C ALA A 87 16.89 -5.91 -2.93
N GLU A 88 15.90 -6.07 -3.79
CA GLU A 88 14.96 -5.00 -4.13
C GLU A 88 14.19 -4.52 -2.90
N LEU A 89 13.80 -5.43 -2.01
CA LEU A 89 13.15 -5.08 -0.76
C LEU A 89 14.07 -4.22 0.12
N ALA A 90 15.32 -4.62 0.31
CA ALA A 90 16.30 -3.87 1.09
C ALA A 90 16.56 -2.47 0.50
N ASP A 91 16.71 -2.39 -0.83
CA ASP A 91 16.93 -1.12 -1.54
C ASP A 91 15.72 -0.19 -1.40
N MET A 92 14.50 -0.68 -1.53
CA MET A 92 13.28 0.11 -1.32
C MET A 92 13.19 0.69 0.08
N PHE A 93 13.46 -0.11 1.11
CA PHE A 93 13.43 0.39 2.50
C PHE A 93 14.57 1.38 2.78
N THR A 94 15.70 1.25 2.11
CA THR A 94 16.79 2.23 2.18
C THR A 94 16.37 3.59 1.59
N VAL A 95 15.73 3.58 0.40
CA VAL A 95 15.22 4.81 -0.22
C VAL A 95 14.09 5.40 0.61
N ARG A 96 13.19 4.55 1.14
CA ARG A 96 12.12 4.96 2.02
C ARG A 96 12.65 5.65 3.29
N ALA A 97 13.67 5.08 3.92
CA ALA A 97 14.34 5.68 5.07
C ALA A 97 14.91 7.08 4.76
N ALA A 98 15.50 7.26 3.59
CA ALA A 98 16.04 8.56 3.17
C ALA A 98 14.93 9.61 2.97
N LEU A 99 13.84 9.25 2.28
CA LEU A 99 12.72 10.16 2.02
C LEU A 99 11.95 10.52 3.29
N GLU A 100 11.58 9.53 4.07
CA GLU A 100 10.82 9.74 5.31
C GLU A 100 11.68 10.34 6.42
N GLY A 101 12.97 10.01 6.47
CA GLY A 101 13.93 10.65 7.36
C GLY A 101 14.11 12.13 7.04
N LEU A 102 14.11 12.51 5.75
CA LEU A 102 14.07 13.92 5.34
C LEU A 102 12.76 14.59 5.79
N ALA A 103 11.62 13.90 5.65
CA ALA A 103 10.34 14.41 6.09
C ALA A 103 10.31 14.66 7.59
N ALA A 104 10.69 13.67 8.40
CA ALA A 104 10.73 13.76 9.86
C ALA A 104 11.65 14.87 10.34
N ALA A 105 12.87 14.96 9.79
CA ALA A 105 13.83 16.03 10.10
C ALA A 105 13.29 17.42 9.73
N SER A 106 12.59 17.54 8.59
CA SER A 106 12.01 18.81 8.17
C SER A 106 10.88 19.26 9.10
N ILE A 107 10.02 18.32 9.53
CA ILE A 107 8.89 18.61 10.43
C ILE A 107 9.40 18.97 11.83
N SER A 108 10.43 18.30 12.34
CA SER A 108 10.93 18.46 13.70
C SER A 108 11.37 19.91 14.02
N THR A 109 11.83 20.65 13.02
CA THR A 109 12.31 22.03 13.17
C THR A 109 11.25 23.10 12.86
N ARG A 110 10.04 22.70 12.47
CA ARG A 110 9.00 23.66 12.08
C ARG A 110 8.36 24.36 13.29
N PRO A 111 8.00 25.64 13.17
CA PRO A 111 7.27 26.35 14.23
C PRO A 111 5.89 25.76 14.53
N ASP A 112 5.21 25.19 13.51
CA ASP A 112 3.90 24.57 13.60
C ASP A 112 3.97 23.03 13.84
N ARG A 113 5.13 22.51 14.27
CA ARG A 113 5.39 21.09 14.51
C ARG A 113 4.30 20.42 15.34
N ASP A 114 3.85 21.05 16.42
CA ASP A 114 2.88 20.43 17.33
C ASP A 114 1.52 20.20 16.67
N LEU A 115 1.12 21.08 15.74
CA LEU A 115 -0.08 20.88 14.92
C LEU A 115 0.09 19.72 13.93
N LEU A 116 1.28 19.56 13.36
CA LEU A 116 1.59 18.46 12.45
C LEU A 116 1.65 17.13 13.19
N LEU A 117 2.22 17.12 14.40
CA LEU A 117 2.24 15.95 15.27
C LEU A 117 0.82 15.51 15.68
N ALA A 118 -0.09 16.43 15.94
CA ALA A 118 -1.48 16.10 16.24
C ALA A 118 -2.16 15.35 15.07
N GLN A 119 -1.87 15.74 13.82
CA GLN A 119 -2.37 15.03 12.64
C GLN A 119 -1.78 13.62 12.51
N LEU A 120 -0.47 13.47 12.75
CA LEU A 120 0.19 12.16 12.76
C LEU A 120 -0.33 11.27 13.90
N GLN A 121 -0.63 11.85 15.07
CA GLN A 121 -1.21 11.13 16.20
C GLN A 121 -2.59 10.56 15.85
N THR A 122 -3.44 11.33 15.16
CA THR A 122 -4.74 10.84 14.68
C THR A 122 -4.57 9.67 13.69
N ALA A 123 -3.60 9.75 12.78
CA ALA A 123 -3.32 8.64 11.86
C ALA A 123 -2.75 7.41 12.60
N LEU A 124 -1.97 7.62 13.65
CA LEU A 124 -1.45 6.57 14.51
C LEU A 124 -2.55 5.82 15.27
N GLU A 125 -3.56 6.53 15.74
CA GLU A 125 -4.72 5.94 16.40
C GLU A 125 -5.48 4.99 15.46
N ALA A 126 -5.58 5.33 14.18
CA ALA A 126 -6.17 4.46 13.17
C ALA A 126 -5.40 3.14 12.98
N LEU A 127 -4.06 3.14 13.17
CA LEU A 127 -3.26 1.92 13.18
C LEU A 127 -3.58 0.99 14.35
N GLY A 128 -3.94 1.57 15.51
CA GLY A 128 -4.21 0.82 16.74
C GLY A 128 -5.56 0.09 16.77
N THR A 129 -6.50 0.48 15.91
CA THR A 129 -7.91 0.00 15.94
C THR A 129 -8.18 -1.19 15.02
N THR A 130 -7.19 -1.70 14.29
CA THR A 130 -7.42 -2.65 13.20
C THR A 130 -7.30 -4.10 13.66
N ASP A 131 -8.41 -4.67 14.14
CA ASP A 131 -8.66 -6.13 14.17
C ASP A 131 -9.09 -6.67 12.78
N GLY A 132 -8.97 -5.83 11.75
CA GLY A 132 -9.46 -6.04 10.40
C GLY A 132 -8.58 -6.92 9.51
N ALA A 133 -8.91 -6.91 8.23
CA ALA A 133 -8.15 -7.60 7.20
C ALA A 133 -6.70 -7.04 7.10
N ILE A 134 -5.76 -7.89 6.67
CA ILE A 134 -4.36 -7.47 6.50
C ILE A 134 -4.24 -6.30 5.53
N SER A 135 -5.10 -6.27 4.50
CA SER A 135 -5.18 -5.16 3.57
C SER A 135 -5.38 -3.82 4.27
N ASP A 136 -6.27 -3.77 5.28
CA ASP A 136 -6.60 -2.55 6.00
C ASP A 136 -5.43 -2.11 6.89
N LEU A 137 -4.73 -3.07 7.53
CA LEU A 137 -3.51 -2.79 8.28
C LEU A 137 -2.43 -2.18 7.38
N VAL A 138 -2.21 -2.78 6.21
CA VAL A 138 -1.23 -2.30 5.22
C VAL A 138 -1.59 -0.90 4.72
N GLU A 139 -2.87 -0.65 4.41
CA GLU A 139 -3.29 0.67 3.93
C GLU A 139 -3.16 1.74 5.03
N ASN A 140 -3.49 1.43 6.28
CA ASN A 140 -3.34 2.36 7.39
C ASN A 140 -1.86 2.69 7.64
N ASP A 141 -0.97 1.70 7.59
CA ASP A 141 0.49 1.90 7.68
C ASP A 141 1.00 2.80 6.55
N LEU A 142 0.65 2.49 5.31
CA LEU A 142 1.01 3.30 4.15
C LEU A 142 0.45 4.73 4.25
N ASN A 143 -0.76 4.90 4.75
CA ASN A 143 -1.38 6.21 4.93
C ASN A 143 -0.67 7.05 5.99
N PHE A 144 -0.24 6.44 7.10
CA PHE A 144 0.57 7.11 8.12
C PHE A 144 1.88 7.65 7.52
N HIS A 145 2.62 6.82 6.82
CA HIS A 145 3.89 7.21 6.20
C HIS A 145 3.72 8.22 5.05
N ARG A 146 2.64 8.09 4.27
CA ARG A 146 2.28 9.10 3.26
C ARG A 146 1.96 10.44 3.89
N LEU A 147 1.21 10.44 4.99
CA LEU A 147 0.90 11.66 5.73
C LEU A 147 2.17 12.34 6.24
N LEU A 148 3.11 11.59 6.82
CA LEU A 148 4.42 12.12 7.23
C LEU A 148 5.11 12.88 6.09
N CYS A 149 5.11 12.30 4.88
CA CYS A 149 5.69 12.95 3.70
C CYS A 149 4.90 14.19 3.27
N ASN A 150 3.56 14.11 3.24
CA ASN A 150 2.68 15.20 2.82
C ASN A 150 2.81 16.44 3.71
N LEU A 151 2.94 16.26 5.01
CA LEU A 151 3.05 17.35 6.00
C LEU A 151 4.29 18.20 5.81
N THR A 152 5.29 17.75 5.06
CA THR A 152 6.44 18.57 4.68
C THR A 152 6.10 19.71 3.74
N GLY A 153 5.01 19.57 2.95
CA GLY A 153 4.70 20.45 1.82
C GLY A 153 5.63 20.28 0.61
N ASN A 154 6.57 19.34 0.64
CA ASN A 154 7.51 19.07 -0.45
C ASN A 154 6.90 18.12 -1.48
N ALA A 155 6.28 18.69 -2.52
CA ALA A 155 5.64 17.91 -3.58
C ALA A 155 6.58 16.95 -4.33
N THR A 156 7.87 17.23 -4.39
CA THR A 156 8.86 16.36 -5.05
C THR A 156 9.15 15.14 -4.19
N LEU A 157 9.29 15.32 -2.87
CA LEU A 157 9.46 14.23 -1.92
C LEU A 157 8.23 13.32 -1.96
N VAL A 158 7.02 13.88 -1.92
CA VAL A 158 5.76 13.12 -1.98
C VAL A 158 5.69 12.29 -3.25
N ARG A 159 5.94 12.86 -4.43
CA ARG A 159 5.94 12.12 -5.69
C ARG A 159 6.96 10.98 -5.71
N ALA A 160 8.17 11.23 -5.18
CA ALA A 160 9.19 10.18 -5.09
C ALA A 160 8.74 9.04 -4.16
N TRP A 161 8.15 9.37 -3.02
CA TRP A 161 7.63 8.38 -2.08
C TRP A 161 6.48 7.57 -2.67
N GLU A 162 5.56 8.20 -3.41
CA GLU A 162 4.43 7.54 -4.06
C GLU A 162 4.85 6.46 -5.06
N THR A 163 6.01 6.61 -5.72
CA THR A 163 6.53 5.57 -6.63
C THR A 163 6.86 4.27 -5.90
N LEU A 164 7.11 4.32 -4.60
CA LEU A 164 7.42 3.16 -3.78
C LEU A 164 6.18 2.49 -3.19
N THR A 165 5.02 3.16 -3.18
CA THR A 165 3.81 2.68 -2.48
C THR A 165 3.35 1.31 -2.97
N GLY A 166 3.29 1.10 -4.30
CA GLY A 166 2.89 -0.18 -4.88
C GLY A 166 3.82 -1.33 -4.48
N PRO A 167 5.13 -1.22 -4.76
CA PRO A 167 6.12 -2.22 -4.34
C PRO A 167 6.11 -2.51 -2.83
N ILE A 168 5.99 -1.49 -1.99
CA ILE A 168 5.94 -1.67 -0.52
C ILE A 168 4.68 -2.44 -0.12
N ARG A 169 3.52 -2.08 -0.68
CA ARG A 169 2.27 -2.79 -0.47
C ARG A 169 2.41 -4.28 -0.77
N VAL A 170 3.01 -4.59 -1.91
CA VAL A 170 3.31 -5.98 -2.32
C VAL A 170 4.16 -6.67 -1.26
N ALA A 171 5.27 -6.05 -0.86
CA ALA A 171 6.18 -6.61 0.14
C ALA A 171 5.47 -6.91 1.47
N LEU A 172 4.65 -5.97 1.95
CA LEU A 172 3.90 -6.09 3.20
C LEU A 172 2.83 -7.20 3.13
N LEU A 173 2.09 -7.28 2.02
CA LEU A 173 1.07 -8.31 1.82
C LEU A 173 1.70 -9.70 1.65
N PHE A 174 2.79 -9.83 0.90
CA PHE A 174 3.48 -11.11 0.69
C PHE A 174 4.23 -11.63 1.92
N ALA A 175 4.65 -10.75 2.82
CA ALA A 175 5.27 -11.18 4.08
C ALA A 175 4.27 -11.88 5.03
N GLY A 176 2.98 -11.75 4.74
CA GLY A 176 1.91 -12.45 5.43
C GLY A 176 1.49 -11.82 6.76
N PRO A 177 0.46 -12.43 7.41
CA PRO A 177 -0.19 -11.84 8.58
C PRO A 177 0.74 -11.60 9.77
N VAL A 178 1.68 -12.52 9.99
CA VAL A 178 2.60 -12.45 11.14
C VAL A 178 3.55 -11.26 10.99
N ALA A 179 4.16 -11.10 9.81
CA ALA A 179 5.06 -10.00 9.56
C ALA A 179 4.34 -8.65 9.58
N ALA A 180 3.14 -8.58 8.99
CA ALA A 180 2.30 -7.39 9.01
C ALA A 180 2.00 -6.95 10.45
N ARG A 181 1.46 -7.87 11.27
CA ARG A 181 1.14 -7.60 12.68
C ARG A 181 2.37 -7.29 13.54
N THR A 182 3.56 -7.73 13.15
CA THR A 182 4.82 -7.40 13.83
C THR A 182 5.33 -6.01 13.44
N ASN A 183 5.14 -5.60 12.18
CA ASN A 183 5.66 -4.34 11.67
C ASN A 183 4.77 -3.12 11.93
N MET A 184 3.45 -3.30 11.97
CA MET A 184 2.46 -2.22 11.96
C MET A 184 1.85 -1.82 13.32
N PRO A 185 2.25 -2.34 14.50
CA PRO A 185 1.68 -1.86 15.75
C PRO A 185 1.91 -0.36 15.94
N ALA A 186 0.89 0.34 16.43
CA ALA A 186 0.97 1.76 16.76
C ALA A 186 2.16 2.10 17.67
N ALA A 187 2.51 1.22 18.61
CA ALA A 187 3.65 1.40 19.52
C ALA A 187 4.99 1.56 18.78
N ARG A 188 5.17 0.92 17.63
CA ARG A 188 6.39 1.07 16.82
C ARG A 188 6.47 2.42 16.13
N HIS A 189 5.32 2.99 15.77
CA HIS A 189 5.22 4.30 15.12
C HIS A 189 5.25 5.44 16.12
N GLN A 190 4.87 5.21 17.39
CA GLN A 190 4.92 6.22 18.45
C GLN A 190 6.32 6.80 18.61
N HIS A 191 7.37 5.97 18.51
CA HIS A 191 8.75 6.43 18.59
C HIS A 191 9.11 7.47 17.52
N LEU A 192 8.45 7.42 16.35
CA LEU A 192 8.66 8.42 15.29
C LEU A 192 8.09 9.78 15.70
N LEU A 193 6.90 9.79 16.31
CA LEU A 193 6.28 11.02 16.80
C LEU A 193 7.10 11.63 17.94
N ASP A 194 7.54 10.79 18.87
CA ASP A 194 8.38 11.23 20.00
C ASP A 194 9.70 11.86 19.53
N ALA A 195 10.33 11.22 18.53
CA ALA A 195 11.56 11.72 17.93
C ALA A 195 11.37 13.04 17.17
N ILE A 196 10.28 13.18 16.39
CA ILE A 196 9.92 14.43 15.71
C ILE A 196 9.62 15.51 16.77
N GLY A 197 8.92 15.15 17.85
CA GLY A 197 8.55 16.02 18.96
C GLY A 197 9.76 16.59 19.72
N SER A 198 10.89 15.89 19.71
CA SER A 198 12.14 16.37 20.35
C SER A 198 12.66 17.70 19.77
N GLY A 199 12.28 18.03 18.53
CA GLY A 199 12.77 19.23 17.84
C GLY A 199 14.18 19.07 17.24
N ASP A 200 14.80 17.91 17.41
CA ASP A 200 16.13 17.62 16.87
C ASP A 200 16.00 16.84 15.54
N PRO A 201 16.44 17.43 14.40
CA PRO A 201 16.32 16.80 13.09
C PRO A 201 17.19 15.54 12.94
N VAL A 202 18.26 15.42 13.72
CA VAL A 202 19.13 14.23 13.69
C VAL A 202 18.44 13.08 14.41
N ILE A 203 17.83 13.34 15.57
CA ILE A 203 17.06 12.35 16.33
C ILE A 203 15.88 11.87 15.48
N ALA A 204 15.13 12.79 14.88
CA ALA A 204 13.98 12.47 14.05
C ALA A 204 14.36 11.57 12.84
N ARG A 205 15.45 11.91 12.15
CA ARG A 205 15.96 11.11 11.02
C ARG A 205 16.40 9.72 11.45
N ASN A 206 17.17 9.62 12.53
CA ASN A 206 17.70 8.35 13.02
C ASN A 206 16.59 7.41 13.49
N ALA A 207 15.52 7.93 14.06
CA ALA A 207 14.35 7.15 14.45
C ALA A 207 13.70 6.49 13.22
N VAL A 208 13.50 7.24 12.13
CA VAL A 208 12.97 6.71 10.86
C VAL A 208 13.91 5.67 10.28
N ASP A 209 15.20 5.93 10.21
CA ASP A 209 16.19 4.99 9.67
C ASP A 209 16.20 3.66 10.45
N THR A 210 16.10 3.73 11.76
CA THR A 210 16.01 2.53 12.62
C THR A 210 14.70 1.79 12.37
N HIS A 211 13.56 2.49 12.32
CA HIS A 211 12.24 1.93 12.05
C HIS A 211 12.22 1.18 10.71
N MET A 212 12.74 1.79 9.64
CA MET A 212 12.77 1.19 8.31
C MET A 212 13.69 -0.04 8.21
N ARG A 213 14.86 0.01 8.86
CA ARG A 213 15.76 -1.16 8.92
C ARG A 213 15.14 -2.34 9.65
N GLU A 214 14.44 -2.09 10.74
CA GLU A 214 13.75 -3.13 11.48
C GLU A 214 12.58 -3.70 10.69
N ALA A 215 11.80 -2.84 10.02
CA ALA A 215 10.71 -3.27 9.15
C ALA A 215 11.22 -4.17 8.01
N ALA A 216 12.26 -3.75 7.30
CA ALA A 216 12.88 -4.56 6.25
C ALA A 216 13.36 -5.92 6.79
N ARG A 217 14.03 -5.94 7.95
CA ARG A 217 14.52 -7.17 8.58
C ARG A 217 13.39 -8.15 8.90
N THR A 218 12.28 -7.63 9.44
CA THR A 218 11.09 -8.45 9.73
C THR A 218 10.49 -9.05 8.47
N LEU A 219 10.36 -8.27 7.39
CA LEU A 219 9.81 -8.75 6.12
C LEU A 219 10.72 -9.81 5.48
N LEU A 220 12.04 -9.59 5.46
CA LEU A 220 13.02 -10.55 4.94
C LEU A 220 13.04 -11.87 5.72
N ALA A 221 12.78 -11.82 7.02
CA ALA A 221 12.74 -13.03 7.85
C ALA A 221 11.50 -13.89 7.58
N HIS A 222 10.37 -13.30 7.20
CA HIS A 222 9.08 -13.97 6.99
C HIS A 222 8.78 -14.26 5.51
N GLY A 223 9.41 -13.56 4.58
CA GLY A 223 9.23 -13.76 3.14
C GLY A 223 9.72 -15.11 2.60
N LYS A 224 10.38 -15.91 3.42
CA LYS A 224 10.97 -17.22 3.05
C LYS A 224 10.11 -18.43 3.44
N GLN A 225 8.93 -18.21 4.01
CA GLN A 225 7.96 -19.25 4.33
C GLN A 225 6.83 -19.25 3.30
#